data_7ca08ac153d1e2f41324b576394f6ca5
#
_entry.id   7ca08ac153d1e2f41324b576394f6ca5
#
_cell.length_a   1.000
_cell.length_b   1.000
_cell.length_c   1.000
_cell.angle_alpha   90.00
_cell.angle_beta   90.00
_cell.angle_gamma   90.00
#
_symmetry.space_group_name_H-M   'P 1'
#
loop_
_entity.id
_entity.type
_entity.pdbx_description
1 polymer ?
#
loop_
_entity_poly.entity_id
_entity_poly.type
_entity_poly.pdbx_seq_one_letter_code
_entity_poly.pdbx_strand_id
1 'polypeptide(L)'
;MSMLGRINTTFGTYQADLFESGLVAQIGPNSFAVWAAIKAHADFQTGIAWPSVRRLMALTGLASATVQKCLGTLEDAHLLRSDVRNKRRYYVARERLDVSLGQRVLCTVVVDYVPASMRDRLAAVRNAIEGGDPAGLVDVDIIPGEGFVWDEKARVLRAKMPARDVPVTPTPPLGEL
;
A
#
# COMPACT_ATOMS: atom_id res chain seq x y z
N MET A 1 -45.89 -8.05 13.32
CA MET A 1 -45.24 -7.77 12.04
C MET A 1 -44.24 -8.89 11.73
N SER A 2 -44.45 -9.64 10.67
CA SER A 2 -43.53 -10.70 10.25
C SER A 2 -42.37 -10.04 9.50
N MET A 3 -41.11 -10.19 9.97
CA MET A 3 -39.93 -9.75 9.25
C MET A 3 -39.66 -10.73 8.10
N LEU A 4 -39.64 -10.26 6.86
CA LEU A 4 -39.34 -11.06 5.66
C LEU A 4 -37.88 -11.49 5.57
N GLY A 5 -36.95 -10.83 6.29
CA GLY A 5 -35.51 -11.14 6.29
C GLY A 5 -34.66 -9.96 6.73
N ARG A 6 -33.34 -10.13 6.66
CA ARG A 6 -32.36 -9.07 6.90
C ARG A 6 -31.58 -8.78 5.62
N ILE A 7 -31.38 -7.50 5.32
CA ILE A 7 -30.51 -7.05 4.23
C ILE A 7 -29.22 -6.54 4.85
N ASN A 8 -28.09 -7.03 4.37
CA ASN A 8 -26.79 -6.44 4.70
C ASN A 8 -26.53 -5.25 3.76
N THR A 9 -26.51 -4.04 4.32
CA THR A 9 -26.24 -2.79 3.58
C THR A 9 -24.80 -2.31 3.74
N THR A 10 -23.94 -3.11 4.39
CA THR A 10 -22.53 -2.77 4.54
C THR A 10 -21.83 -2.87 3.19
N PHE A 11 -21.10 -1.85 2.82
CA PHE A 11 -20.32 -1.80 1.59
C PHE A 11 -18.88 -1.36 1.88
N GLY A 12 -17.94 -1.85 1.08
CA GLY A 12 -16.55 -1.40 1.07
C GLY A 12 -16.31 -0.41 -0.08
N THR A 13 -15.38 0.49 0.12
CA THR A 13 -14.93 1.43 -0.92
C THR A 13 -13.52 1.08 -1.38
N TYR A 14 -13.20 1.40 -2.61
CA TYR A 14 -11.86 1.34 -3.17
C TYR A 14 -11.65 2.52 -4.14
N GLN A 15 -10.41 2.88 -4.36
CA GLN A 15 -10.07 3.96 -5.26
C GLN A 15 -10.04 3.46 -6.71
N ALA A 16 -10.54 4.26 -7.65
CA ALA A 16 -10.50 3.94 -9.08
C ALA A 16 -9.07 3.73 -9.58
N ASP A 17 -8.13 4.51 -9.06
CA ASP A 17 -6.69 4.42 -9.36
C ASP A 17 -6.09 3.02 -9.16
N LEU A 18 -6.67 2.21 -8.27
CA LEU A 18 -6.27 0.81 -8.09
C LEU A 18 -6.33 -0.01 -9.40
N PHE A 19 -7.26 0.33 -10.27
CA PHE A 19 -7.42 -0.30 -11.59
C PHE A 19 -6.64 0.44 -12.68
N GLU A 20 -6.68 1.77 -12.67
CA GLU A 20 -6.04 2.62 -13.68
C GLU A 20 -4.51 2.52 -13.63
N SER A 21 -3.93 2.38 -12.44
CA SER A 21 -2.49 2.13 -12.24
C SER A 21 -2.03 0.74 -12.71
N GLY A 22 -2.96 -0.16 -13.03
CA GLY A 22 -2.65 -1.55 -13.36
C GLY A 22 -2.30 -2.44 -12.16
N LEU A 23 -2.43 -1.93 -10.94
CA LEU A 23 -2.08 -2.68 -9.72
C LEU A 23 -2.89 -3.96 -9.57
N VAL A 24 -4.20 -3.93 -9.91
CA VAL A 24 -5.05 -5.14 -9.89
C VAL A 24 -4.55 -6.19 -10.88
N ALA A 25 -4.11 -5.78 -12.07
CA ALA A 25 -3.52 -6.70 -13.05
C ALA A 25 -2.20 -7.31 -12.52
N GLN A 26 -1.39 -6.53 -11.83
CA GLN A 26 -0.13 -6.96 -11.24
C GLN A 26 -0.32 -7.99 -10.12
N ILE A 27 -1.21 -7.74 -9.15
CA ILE A 27 -1.47 -8.66 -8.03
C ILE A 27 -2.34 -9.85 -8.41
N GLY A 28 -3.10 -9.73 -9.47
CA GLY A 28 -4.05 -10.71 -9.99
C GLY A 28 -5.42 -10.72 -9.27
N PRO A 29 -6.46 -11.27 -9.94
CA PRO A 29 -7.84 -11.21 -9.47
C PRO A 29 -8.07 -11.95 -8.15
N ASN A 30 -7.34 -13.04 -7.91
CA ASN A 30 -7.45 -13.80 -6.66
C ASN A 30 -6.97 -12.99 -5.46
N SER A 31 -5.83 -12.28 -5.60
CA SER A 31 -5.31 -11.43 -4.54
C SER A 31 -6.25 -10.25 -4.28
N PHE A 32 -6.81 -9.65 -5.35
CA PHE A 32 -7.82 -8.61 -5.21
C PHE A 32 -9.06 -9.11 -4.47
N ALA A 33 -9.58 -10.31 -4.77
CA ALA A 33 -10.71 -10.91 -4.07
C ALA A 33 -10.41 -11.14 -2.57
N VAL A 34 -9.21 -11.61 -2.23
CA VAL A 34 -8.78 -11.79 -0.84
C VAL A 34 -8.68 -10.44 -0.12
N TRP A 35 -8.09 -9.43 -0.76
CA TRP A 35 -8.00 -8.08 -0.22
C TRP A 35 -9.39 -7.46 0.03
N ALA A 36 -10.30 -7.55 -0.92
CA ALA A 36 -11.66 -7.07 -0.79
C ALA A 36 -12.42 -7.78 0.36
N ALA A 37 -12.22 -9.10 0.50
CA ALA A 37 -12.79 -9.88 1.60
C ALA A 37 -12.25 -9.43 2.97
N ILE A 38 -10.96 -9.10 3.07
CA ILE A 38 -10.37 -8.57 4.31
C ILE A 38 -10.95 -7.18 4.61
N LYS A 39 -11.03 -6.29 3.62
CA LYS A 39 -11.66 -4.96 3.79
C LYS A 39 -13.11 -5.04 4.27
N ALA A 40 -13.88 -5.98 3.72
CA ALA A 40 -15.28 -6.19 4.13
C ALA A 40 -15.41 -6.68 5.60
N HIS A 41 -14.33 -7.18 6.20
CA HIS A 41 -14.27 -7.63 7.59
C HIS A 41 -13.52 -6.65 8.50
N ALA A 42 -13.09 -5.51 7.98
CA ALA A 42 -12.42 -4.49 8.76
C ALA A 42 -13.37 -3.89 9.80
N ASP A 43 -12.91 -3.78 11.03
CA ASP A 43 -13.60 -3.05 12.06
C ASP A 43 -13.73 -1.58 11.66
N PHE A 44 -14.92 -1.01 11.86
CA PHE A 44 -15.26 0.32 11.35
C PHE A 44 -14.35 1.41 11.93
N GLN A 45 -13.97 1.31 13.21
CA GLN A 45 -13.20 2.33 13.92
C GLN A 45 -11.68 2.12 13.81
N THR A 46 -11.24 0.87 13.79
CA THR A 46 -9.82 0.54 13.88
C THR A 46 -9.19 0.07 12.56
N GLY A 47 -10.03 -0.33 11.60
CA GLY A 47 -9.57 -0.92 10.34
C GLY A 47 -9.00 -2.34 10.48
N ILE A 48 -8.94 -2.88 11.72
CA ILE A 48 -8.38 -4.21 11.97
C ILE A 48 -9.40 -5.28 11.56
N ALA A 49 -8.94 -6.26 10.80
CA ALA A 49 -9.69 -7.43 10.42
C ALA A 49 -8.99 -8.71 10.94
N TRP A 50 -9.76 -9.74 11.26
CA TRP A 50 -9.23 -11.02 11.75
C TRP A 50 -9.91 -12.26 11.15
N PRO A 51 -10.25 -12.28 9.85
CA PRO A 51 -10.78 -13.48 9.24
C PRO A 51 -9.72 -14.57 9.24
N SER A 52 -10.09 -15.79 9.65
CA SER A 52 -9.20 -16.93 9.49
C SER A 52 -9.00 -17.29 8.01
N VAL A 53 -7.91 -18.00 7.68
CA VAL A 53 -7.69 -18.51 6.31
C VAL A 53 -8.90 -19.35 5.86
N ARG A 54 -9.47 -20.17 6.73
CA ARG A 54 -10.70 -20.92 6.43
C ARG A 54 -11.88 -20.02 6.08
N ARG A 55 -12.00 -18.87 6.77
CA ARG A 55 -13.05 -17.88 6.45
C ARG A 55 -12.80 -17.23 5.09
N LEU A 56 -11.56 -16.85 4.79
CA LEU A 56 -11.19 -16.30 3.49
C LEU A 56 -11.44 -17.28 2.35
N MET A 57 -11.12 -18.57 2.55
CA MET A 57 -11.47 -19.63 1.59
C MET A 57 -12.97 -19.69 1.31
N ALA A 58 -13.79 -19.66 2.37
CA ALA A 58 -15.26 -19.70 2.23
C ALA A 58 -15.82 -18.47 1.53
N LEU A 59 -15.21 -17.30 1.70
CA LEU A 59 -15.66 -16.04 1.08
C LEU A 59 -15.24 -15.91 -0.38
N THR A 60 -14.06 -16.44 -0.73
CA THR A 60 -13.46 -16.25 -2.06
C THR A 60 -13.59 -17.47 -2.96
N GLY A 61 -13.93 -18.64 -2.41
CA GLY A 61 -13.94 -19.91 -3.13
C GLY A 61 -12.53 -20.46 -3.44
N LEU A 62 -11.47 -19.83 -2.90
CA LEU A 62 -10.09 -20.21 -3.18
C LEU A 62 -9.58 -21.32 -2.24
N ALA A 63 -8.66 -22.14 -2.72
CA ALA A 63 -7.97 -23.14 -1.89
C ALA A 63 -7.01 -22.45 -0.87
N SER A 64 -6.72 -23.13 0.23
CA SER A 64 -5.85 -22.60 1.32
C SER A 64 -4.49 -22.14 0.83
N ALA A 65 -3.80 -22.92 0.00
CA ALA A 65 -2.50 -22.55 -0.55
C ALA A 65 -2.59 -21.26 -1.41
N THR A 66 -3.67 -21.11 -2.19
CA THR A 66 -3.91 -19.92 -3.00
C THR A 66 -4.16 -18.70 -2.12
N VAL A 67 -4.99 -18.83 -1.06
CA VAL A 67 -5.23 -17.73 -0.11
C VAL A 67 -3.92 -17.28 0.55
N GLN A 68 -3.08 -18.23 1.00
CA GLN A 68 -1.80 -17.91 1.62
C GLN A 68 -0.84 -17.21 0.65
N LYS A 69 -0.78 -17.68 -0.61
CA LYS A 69 -0.01 -16.99 -1.67
C LYS A 69 -0.51 -15.58 -1.90
N CYS A 70 -1.84 -15.39 -1.98
CA CYS A 70 -2.44 -14.07 -2.14
C CYS A 70 -2.11 -13.13 -0.98
N LEU A 71 -2.11 -13.61 0.26
CA LEU A 71 -1.72 -12.81 1.43
C LEU A 71 -0.28 -12.30 1.28
N GLY A 72 0.67 -13.17 0.91
CA GLY A 72 2.06 -12.76 0.64
C GLY A 72 2.15 -11.73 -0.50
N THR A 73 1.47 -11.99 -1.63
CA THR A 73 1.42 -11.02 -2.75
C THR A 73 0.90 -9.64 -2.33
N LEU A 74 -0.11 -9.62 -1.46
CA LEU A 74 -0.68 -8.36 -0.96
C LEU A 74 0.26 -7.62 0.00
N GLU A 75 1.02 -8.35 0.83
CA GLU A 75 2.05 -7.79 1.71
C GLU A 75 3.20 -7.21 0.88
N ASP A 76 3.70 -7.95 -0.12
CA ASP A 76 4.75 -7.50 -1.04
C ASP A 76 4.32 -6.26 -1.85
N ALA A 77 3.05 -6.18 -2.21
CA ALA A 77 2.47 -5.04 -2.92
C ALA A 77 2.11 -3.85 -2.00
N HIS A 78 2.37 -3.95 -0.70
CA HIS A 78 2.00 -2.97 0.32
C HIS A 78 0.49 -2.67 0.42
N LEU A 79 -0.35 -3.60 0.02
CA LEU A 79 -1.81 -3.53 0.13
C LEU A 79 -2.35 -4.18 1.41
N LEU A 80 -1.47 -4.86 2.15
CA LEU A 80 -1.81 -5.56 3.37
C LEU A 80 -0.66 -5.45 4.36
N ARG A 81 -1.02 -5.28 5.62
CA ARG A 81 -0.13 -5.52 6.76
C ARG A 81 -0.74 -6.59 7.64
N SER A 82 0.03 -7.59 8.04
CA SER A 82 -0.42 -8.59 9.00
C SER A 82 0.45 -8.63 10.24
N ASP A 83 -0.15 -9.03 11.35
CA ASP A 83 0.52 -9.24 12.62
C ASP A 83 -0.09 -10.47 13.31
N VAL A 84 0.66 -11.10 14.20
CA VAL A 84 0.20 -12.25 15.00
C VAL A 84 0.24 -11.89 16.47
N ARG A 85 -0.92 -11.84 17.11
CA ARG A 85 -1.07 -11.60 18.55
C ARG A 85 -1.89 -12.72 19.17
N ASN A 86 -1.44 -13.29 20.27
CA ASN A 86 -2.13 -14.38 20.97
C ASN A 86 -2.55 -15.54 20.03
N LYS A 87 -1.65 -15.98 19.15
CA LYS A 87 -1.86 -17.05 18.16
C LYS A 87 -2.97 -16.74 17.13
N ARG A 88 -3.44 -15.49 17.04
CA ARG A 88 -4.39 -15.03 16.02
C ARG A 88 -3.70 -14.07 15.06
N ARG A 89 -3.96 -14.26 13.77
CA ARG A 89 -3.48 -13.31 12.75
C ARG A 89 -4.50 -12.19 12.58
N TYR A 90 -3.99 -10.98 12.58
CA TYR A 90 -4.72 -9.75 12.31
C TYR A 90 -4.23 -9.16 11.00
N TYR A 91 -5.13 -8.49 10.32
CA TYR A 91 -4.86 -7.85 9.04
C TYR A 91 -5.30 -6.40 9.11
N VAL A 92 -4.54 -5.54 8.45
CA VAL A 92 -4.94 -4.19 8.12
C VAL A 92 -4.81 -4.06 6.61
N ALA A 93 -5.94 -3.88 5.92
CA ALA A 93 -5.92 -3.57 4.51
C ALA A 93 -5.38 -2.14 4.33
N ARG A 94 -4.72 -1.89 3.20
CA ARG A 94 -4.05 -0.61 2.94
C ARG A 94 -4.44 -0.11 1.56
N GLU A 95 -4.45 1.21 1.41
CA GLU A 95 -4.61 1.89 0.14
C GLU A 95 -3.27 2.43 -0.33
N ARG A 96 -3.03 2.38 -1.64
CA ARG A 96 -1.84 2.95 -2.29
C ARG A 96 -2.25 4.12 -3.16
N LEU A 97 -1.44 5.17 -3.12
CA LEU A 97 -1.59 6.37 -3.95
C LEU A 97 -0.23 6.68 -4.57
N ASP A 98 -0.15 6.58 -5.88
CA ASP A 98 1.07 6.92 -6.59
C ASP A 98 1.13 8.45 -6.83
N VAL A 99 2.18 9.07 -6.33
CA VAL A 99 2.46 10.49 -6.53
C VAL A 99 3.35 10.61 -7.75
N SER A 100 2.82 11.21 -8.81
CA SER A 100 3.50 11.28 -10.10
C SER A 100 3.71 12.71 -10.57
N LEU A 101 4.79 12.93 -11.31
CA LEU A 101 5.03 14.12 -12.10
C LEU A 101 5.18 13.73 -13.56
N GLY A 102 4.18 14.02 -14.38
CA GLY A 102 4.05 13.47 -15.73
C GLY A 102 3.89 11.96 -15.69
N GLN A 103 4.76 11.23 -16.39
CA GLN A 103 4.76 9.76 -16.41
C GLN A 103 5.67 9.13 -15.33
N ARG A 104 6.35 9.94 -14.54
CA ARG A 104 7.31 9.45 -13.55
C ARG A 104 6.67 9.38 -12.17
N VAL A 105 6.65 8.20 -11.58
CA VAL A 105 6.26 8.02 -10.16
C VAL A 105 7.41 8.51 -9.27
N LEU A 106 7.13 9.49 -8.43
CA LEU A 106 8.06 10.06 -7.46
C LEU A 106 8.11 9.21 -6.19
N CYS A 107 6.94 8.86 -5.69
CA CYS A 107 6.78 7.98 -4.54
C CYS A 107 5.37 7.36 -4.54
N THR A 108 5.20 6.33 -3.74
CA THR A 108 3.90 5.77 -3.40
C THR A 108 3.60 6.09 -1.92
N VAL A 109 2.45 6.68 -1.67
CA VAL A 109 1.92 6.88 -0.31
C VAL A 109 1.03 5.71 0.04
N VAL A 110 1.26 5.08 1.18
CA VAL A 110 0.48 3.94 1.65
C VAL A 110 -0.21 4.30 2.95
N VAL A 111 -1.54 4.09 2.99
CA VAL A 111 -2.41 4.50 4.09
C VAL A 111 -3.17 3.27 4.61
N ASP A 112 -3.18 3.06 5.92
CA ASP A 112 -4.00 2.01 6.54
C ASP A 112 -5.50 2.31 6.33
N TYR A 113 -6.24 1.32 5.85
CA TYR A 113 -7.69 1.43 5.63
C TYR A 113 -8.44 1.39 6.95
N VAL A 114 -9.00 2.52 7.35
CA VAL A 114 -9.90 2.66 8.50
C VAL A 114 -11.22 3.21 8.01
N PRO A 115 -12.29 2.41 7.91
CA PRO A 115 -13.56 2.83 7.30
C PRO A 115 -14.10 4.16 7.83
N ALA A 116 -14.06 4.36 9.15
CA ALA A 116 -14.58 5.56 9.80
C ALA A 116 -13.90 6.87 9.37
N SER A 117 -12.61 6.83 9.02
CA SER A 117 -11.80 8.04 8.76
C SER A 117 -11.16 8.05 7.36
N MET A 118 -11.39 7.03 6.54
CA MET A 118 -10.66 6.85 5.28
C MET A 118 -10.79 8.05 4.33
N ARG A 119 -11.99 8.60 4.21
CA ARG A 119 -12.27 9.76 3.36
C ARG A 119 -11.44 10.99 3.77
N ASP A 120 -11.42 11.28 5.07
CA ASP A 120 -10.72 12.44 5.61
C ASP A 120 -9.21 12.26 5.53
N ARG A 121 -8.71 11.05 5.78
CA ARG A 121 -7.29 10.71 5.63
C ARG A 121 -6.81 10.87 4.20
N LEU A 122 -7.57 10.37 3.22
CA LEU A 122 -7.23 10.55 1.80
C LEU A 122 -7.27 12.02 1.37
N ALA A 123 -8.24 12.79 1.88
CA ALA A 123 -8.30 14.23 1.63
C ALA A 123 -7.09 14.96 2.23
N ALA A 124 -6.68 14.61 3.45
CA ALA A 124 -5.51 15.17 4.10
C ALA A 124 -4.21 14.86 3.33
N VAL A 125 -4.04 13.61 2.89
CA VAL A 125 -2.88 13.20 2.07
C VAL A 125 -2.85 13.97 0.75
N ARG A 126 -3.98 14.08 0.05
CA ARG A 126 -4.07 14.84 -1.19
C ARG A 126 -3.68 16.29 -0.98
N ASN A 127 -4.26 16.96 0.01
CA ASN A 127 -3.98 18.35 0.32
C ASN A 127 -2.50 18.59 0.69
N ALA A 128 -1.91 17.65 1.43
CA ALA A 128 -0.49 17.71 1.78
C ALA A 128 0.42 17.62 0.54
N ILE A 129 0.09 16.74 -0.39
CA ILE A 129 0.88 16.55 -1.61
C ILE A 129 0.70 17.74 -2.56
N GLU A 130 -0.54 18.13 -2.84
CA GLU A 130 -0.85 19.24 -3.75
C GLU A 130 -0.43 20.60 -3.19
N GLY A 131 -0.53 20.79 -1.87
CA GLY A 131 -0.12 21.99 -1.16
C GLY A 131 1.37 22.05 -0.81
N GLY A 132 2.11 20.94 -1.00
CA GLY A 132 3.53 20.87 -0.66
C GLY A 132 3.80 20.92 0.85
N ASP A 133 2.80 20.62 1.68
CA ASP A 133 2.93 20.60 3.15
C ASP A 133 3.09 19.17 3.69
N PRO A 134 4.33 18.75 4.00
CA PRO A 134 4.59 17.40 4.52
C PRO A 134 3.98 17.14 5.91
N ALA A 135 3.55 18.16 6.64
CA ALA A 135 2.93 18.01 7.95
C ALA A 135 1.58 17.26 7.88
N GLY A 136 0.88 17.36 6.74
CA GLY A 136 -0.37 16.65 6.49
C GLY A 136 -0.21 15.13 6.21
N LEU A 137 1.02 14.66 6.02
CA LEU A 137 1.33 13.23 5.79
C LEU A 137 1.45 12.49 7.13
N VAL A 138 0.39 12.39 7.91
CA VAL A 138 0.38 11.74 9.23
C VAL A 138 -0.07 10.29 9.07
N ASP A 139 0.59 9.36 9.79
CA ASP A 139 0.28 7.92 9.79
C ASP A 139 0.22 7.29 8.39
N VAL A 140 1.20 7.63 7.57
CA VAL A 140 1.37 7.09 6.22
C VAL A 140 2.78 6.54 6.05
N ASP A 141 2.94 5.51 5.22
CA ASP A 141 4.25 5.06 4.77
C ASP A 141 4.55 5.66 3.40
N ILE A 142 5.77 6.12 3.20
CA ILE A 142 6.26 6.66 1.93
C ILE A 142 7.24 5.66 1.33
N ILE A 143 6.92 5.16 0.15
CA ILE A 143 7.80 4.29 -0.63
C ILE A 143 8.38 5.13 -1.76
N PRO A 144 9.67 5.48 -1.71
CA PRO A 144 10.30 6.27 -2.77
C PRO A 144 10.27 5.55 -4.11
N GLY A 145 9.97 6.28 -5.17
CA GLY A 145 10.12 5.80 -6.55
C GLY A 145 11.59 5.65 -6.95
N GLU A 146 11.81 5.08 -8.13
CA GLU A 146 13.15 4.91 -8.66
C GLU A 146 13.91 6.24 -8.78
N GLY A 147 15.11 6.28 -8.22
CA GLY A 147 15.95 7.48 -8.19
C GLY A 147 15.60 8.50 -7.13
N PHE A 148 14.75 8.14 -6.16
CA PHE A 148 14.42 8.98 -5.01
C PHE A 148 14.73 8.30 -3.68
N VAL A 149 14.84 9.11 -2.62
CA VAL A 149 14.99 8.69 -1.22
C VAL A 149 14.07 9.55 -0.38
N TRP A 150 13.37 8.92 0.56
CA TRP A 150 12.59 9.63 1.56
C TRP A 150 13.46 9.97 2.77
N ASP A 151 13.51 11.24 3.15
CA ASP A 151 14.19 11.71 4.36
C ASP A 151 13.14 11.83 5.47
N GLU A 152 13.10 10.85 6.37
CA GLU A 152 12.14 10.78 7.48
C GLU A 152 12.23 11.98 8.43
N LYS A 153 13.43 12.51 8.67
CA LYS A 153 13.62 13.64 9.62
C LYS A 153 13.13 14.95 9.02
N ALA A 154 13.50 15.20 7.78
CA ALA A 154 13.09 16.40 7.07
C ALA A 154 11.70 16.26 6.43
N ARG A 155 11.15 15.04 6.36
CA ARG A 155 9.89 14.68 5.69
C ARG A 155 9.82 15.20 4.25
N VAL A 156 10.91 14.98 3.51
CA VAL A 156 11.04 15.39 2.11
C VAL A 156 11.52 14.26 1.24
N LEU A 157 11.03 14.24 0.01
CA LEU A 157 11.53 13.36 -1.03
C LEU A 157 12.71 14.03 -1.73
N ARG A 158 13.86 13.36 -1.77
CA ARG A 158 15.09 13.85 -2.41
C ARG A 158 15.44 12.98 -3.61
N ALA A 159 15.91 13.59 -4.69
CA ALA A 159 16.51 12.84 -5.78
C ALA A 159 17.79 12.18 -5.28
N LYS A 160 17.99 10.92 -5.64
CA LYS A 160 19.23 10.19 -5.40
C LYS A 160 20.30 10.81 -6.28
N MET A 161 21.33 11.43 -5.69
CA MET A 161 22.45 11.94 -6.47
C MET A 161 23.11 10.77 -7.19
N PRO A 162 23.40 10.87 -8.51
CA PRO A 162 24.22 9.86 -9.16
C PRO A 162 25.55 9.78 -8.40
N ALA A 163 26.05 8.55 -8.20
CA ALA A 163 27.37 8.36 -7.65
C ALA A 163 28.30 9.24 -8.49
N ARG A 164 29.03 10.17 -7.87
CA ARG A 164 30.05 10.94 -8.56
C ARG A 164 31.04 9.92 -9.10
N ASP A 165 31.18 9.85 -10.42
CA ASP A 165 32.33 9.19 -11.03
C ASP A 165 33.55 9.79 -10.35
N VAL A 166 34.25 8.97 -9.57
CA VAL A 166 35.55 9.35 -9.04
C VAL A 166 36.43 9.53 -10.28
N PRO A 167 36.95 10.75 -10.54
CA PRO A 167 37.80 10.92 -11.70
C PRO A 167 38.94 9.91 -11.59
N VAL A 168 39.01 9.00 -12.56
CA VAL A 168 40.15 8.09 -12.73
C VAL A 168 41.36 8.98 -12.94
N THR A 169 42.20 9.11 -11.94
CA THR A 169 43.50 9.80 -12.05
C THR A 169 44.26 9.09 -13.14
N PRO A 170 44.64 9.76 -14.22
CA PRO A 170 45.43 9.12 -15.26
C PRO A 170 46.77 8.69 -14.65
N THR A 171 47.05 7.39 -14.74
CA THR A 171 48.36 6.83 -14.38
C THR A 171 49.43 7.54 -15.21
N PRO A 172 50.49 8.15 -14.57
CA PRO A 172 51.55 8.76 -15.31
C PRO A 172 52.25 7.70 -16.16
N PRO A 173 52.70 8.04 -17.37
CA PRO A 173 53.44 7.10 -18.23
C PRO A 173 54.72 6.68 -17.53
N LEU A 174 54.97 5.35 -17.47
CA LEU A 174 56.24 4.78 -17.05
C LEU A 174 57.32 5.34 -17.97
N GLY A 175 58.24 6.13 -17.36
CA GLY A 175 59.37 6.67 -18.06
C GLY A 175 60.26 5.54 -18.61
N GLU A 176 60.61 5.69 -19.84
CA GLU A 176 61.70 4.93 -20.50
C GLU A 176 63.02 5.23 -19.75
N LEU A 177 63.71 4.15 -19.36
CA LEU A 177 65.10 4.12 -19.08
C LEU A 177 65.80 3.35 -20.19
#